data_e9b4c7937b3f0216837c16b159351d7f
#
_entry.id   e9b4c7937b3f0216837c16b159351d7f
#
_cell.length_a   1.000
_cell.length_b   1.000
_cell.length_c   1.000
_cell.angle_alpha   90.00
_cell.angle_beta   90.00
_cell.angle_gamma   90.00
#
_symmetry.space_group_name_H-M   'P 1'
#
loop_
_entity.id
_entity.type
_entity.pdbx_description
1 polymer ?
#
loop_
_entity_poly.entity_id
_entity_poly.type
_entity_poly.pdbx_seq_one_letter_code
_entity_poly.pdbx_strand_id
1 'polypeptide(L)'
;MLTLYHNALSTCSQKVRLVLAEKGIEFESKLIDLVAGQQHDPAYVALNPKHVVPTLVAGGEVIRESSIIAEYLDACVATNPLTPADPLRTAQMRMWVRRIDDDIHGRTSGVFTHAIWTRRAVGSRPPEEIEKYLAALPDEAERELRRDLIANGVASPRFAAAVARMGAFLSDMETALSRSAWLVGERFTLADVAVAPYVLRVSDTGLSGLFGEGRRPAVADWLERVRKRPSFESAIAAWIPAPLMTAMRSFGDALSAEIRAVIAATEAAR
;
A
#
# COMPACT_ATOMS: atom_id res chain seq x y z
N MET A 1 20.12 -6.87 -16.70
CA MET A 1 19.81 -7.26 -15.31
C MET A 1 18.89 -6.17 -14.74
N LEU A 2 17.84 -6.56 -14.01
CA LEU A 2 16.96 -5.63 -13.30
C LEU A 2 17.42 -5.49 -11.85
N THR A 3 17.52 -4.26 -11.35
CA THR A 3 17.81 -3.99 -9.94
C THR A 3 16.64 -3.22 -9.34
N LEU A 4 16.01 -3.74 -8.29
CA LEU A 4 14.90 -3.10 -7.59
C LEU A 4 15.35 -2.56 -6.25
N TYR A 5 15.27 -1.26 -6.08
CA TYR A 5 15.39 -0.58 -4.79
C TYR A 5 14.01 -0.51 -4.14
N HIS A 6 13.83 -1.15 -2.98
CA HIS A 6 12.52 -1.34 -2.39
C HIS A 6 12.56 -1.49 -0.86
N ASN A 7 11.39 -1.50 -0.24
CA ASN A 7 11.24 -1.77 1.20
C ASN A 7 10.21 -2.89 1.42
N ALA A 8 10.43 -3.72 2.42
CA ALA A 8 9.57 -4.85 2.73
C ALA A 8 8.10 -4.47 2.97
N LEU A 9 7.87 -3.42 3.78
CA LEU A 9 6.53 -2.96 4.18
C LEU A 9 5.90 -1.95 3.21
N SER A 10 6.65 -1.35 2.29
CA SER A 10 6.09 -0.37 1.35
C SER A 10 5.05 -1.01 0.42
N THR A 11 3.82 -0.52 0.47
CA THR A 11 2.72 -0.96 -0.40
C THR A 11 3.05 -0.78 -1.89
N CYS A 12 3.74 0.31 -2.23
CA CYS A 12 4.24 0.55 -3.59
C CYS A 12 5.30 -0.48 -4.01
N SER A 13 6.20 -0.87 -3.10
CA SER A 13 7.18 -1.92 -3.37
C SER A 13 6.53 -3.29 -3.51
N GLN A 14 5.49 -3.58 -2.71
CA GLN A 14 4.70 -4.80 -2.81
C GLN A 14 4.01 -4.93 -4.18
N LYS A 15 3.45 -3.82 -4.73
CA LYS A 15 2.89 -3.80 -6.10
C LYS A 15 3.92 -4.31 -7.12
N VAL A 16 5.12 -3.74 -7.10
CA VAL A 16 6.17 -4.11 -8.07
C VAL A 16 6.62 -5.56 -7.89
N ARG A 17 6.83 -6.00 -6.64
CA ARG A 17 7.20 -7.39 -6.37
C ARG A 17 6.11 -8.39 -6.82
N LEU A 18 4.82 -8.03 -6.68
CA LEU A 18 3.72 -8.86 -7.18
C LEU A 18 3.82 -9.06 -8.70
N VAL A 19 4.09 -7.99 -9.47
CA VAL A 19 4.26 -8.12 -10.92
C VAL A 19 5.47 -9.00 -11.25
N LEU A 20 6.62 -8.76 -10.60
CA LEU A 20 7.82 -9.57 -10.81
C LEU A 20 7.53 -11.06 -10.57
N ALA A 21 6.82 -11.40 -9.48
CA ALA A 21 6.45 -12.77 -9.15
C ALA A 21 5.42 -13.36 -10.13
N GLU A 22 4.39 -12.62 -10.53
CA GLU A 22 3.39 -13.07 -11.52
C GLU A 22 3.99 -13.32 -12.90
N LYS A 23 5.03 -12.57 -13.24
CA LYS A 23 5.74 -12.69 -14.54
C LYS A 23 6.95 -13.64 -14.49
N GLY A 24 7.33 -14.13 -13.31
CA GLY A 24 8.53 -14.96 -13.15
C GLY A 24 9.83 -14.21 -13.49
N ILE A 25 9.87 -12.90 -13.24
CA ILE A 25 11.03 -12.05 -13.56
C ILE A 25 11.99 -12.02 -12.37
N GLU A 26 13.24 -12.44 -12.61
CA GLU A 26 14.32 -12.33 -11.64
C GLU A 26 14.87 -10.89 -11.57
N PHE A 27 15.26 -10.47 -10.37
CA PHE A 27 15.84 -9.15 -10.11
C PHE A 27 16.86 -9.17 -8.98
N GLU A 28 17.79 -8.25 -9.03
CA GLU A 28 18.67 -7.94 -7.91
C GLU A 28 17.91 -7.07 -6.90
N SER A 29 17.84 -7.52 -5.65
CA SER A 29 17.17 -6.80 -4.56
C SER A 29 18.11 -5.84 -3.85
N LYS A 30 17.71 -4.58 -3.72
CA LYS A 30 18.35 -3.55 -2.90
C LYS A 30 17.34 -3.02 -1.88
N LEU A 31 17.41 -3.54 -0.66
CA LEU A 31 16.54 -3.08 0.42
C LEU A 31 16.95 -1.67 0.89
N ILE A 32 15.96 -0.82 1.05
CA ILE A 32 16.09 0.53 1.60
C ILE A 32 15.38 0.57 2.95
N ASP A 33 16.12 0.85 4.02
CA ASP A 33 15.57 1.01 5.35
C ASP A 33 14.99 2.43 5.50
N LEU A 34 13.65 2.51 5.41
CA LEU A 34 12.91 3.77 5.53
C LEU A 34 12.90 4.32 6.96
N VAL A 35 13.09 3.47 7.97
CA VAL A 35 13.14 3.87 9.38
C VAL A 35 14.49 4.48 9.72
N ALA A 36 15.58 3.92 9.15
CA ALA A 36 16.92 4.47 9.23
C ALA A 36 17.15 5.71 8.34
N GLY A 37 16.19 6.00 7.43
CA GLY A 37 16.29 7.18 6.55
C GLY A 37 17.16 6.98 5.30
N GLN A 38 17.48 5.74 4.91
CA GLN A 38 18.34 5.46 3.74
C GLN A 38 17.80 6.01 2.41
N GLN A 39 16.48 6.28 2.33
CA GLN A 39 15.89 6.95 1.17
C GLN A 39 16.40 8.41 0.98
N HIS A 40 17.04 8.96 1.98
CA HIS A 40 17.65 10.31 1.95
C HIS A 40 19.14 10.28 1.63
N ASP A 41 19.76 9.12 1.50
CA ASP A 41 21.17 8.98 1.14
C ASP A 41 21.43 9.58 -0.25
N PRO A 42 22.50 10.38 -0.44
CA PRO A 42 22.78 11.05 -1.71
C PRO A 42 22.83 10.10 -2.92
N ALA A 43 23.37 8.89 -2.72
CA ALA A 43 23.43 7.87 -3.77
C ALA A 43 22.04 7.39 -4.20
N TYR A 44 21.09 7.25 -3.26
CA TYR A 44 19.72 6.89 -3.59
C TYR A 44 18.93 8.08 -4.16
N VAL A 45 19.12 9.27 -3.64
CA VAL A 45 18.47 10.51 -4.12
C VAL A 45 18.84 10.79 -5.58
N ALA A 46 20.06 10.49 -5.99
CA ALA A 46 20.45 10.56 -7.41
C ALA A 46 19.61 9.65 -8.31
N LEU A 47 19.16 8.49 -7.81
CA LEU A 47 18.24 7.59 -8.51
C LEU A 47 16.79 8.06 -8.39
N ASN A 48 16.36 8.52 -7.20
CA ASN A 48 14.98 8.98 -6.96
C ASN A 48 14.92 10.26 -6.12
N PRO A 49 14.86 11.43 -6.77
CA PRO A 49 14.79 12.73 -6.09
C PRO A 49 13.54 12.95 -5.21
N LYS A 50 12.53 12.06 -5.31
CA LYS A 50 11.35 12.10 -4.43
C LYS A 50 11.60 11.44 -3.08
N HIS A 51 12.76 10.83 -2.83
CA HIS A 51 13.10 10.13 -1.59
C HIS A 51 12.10 9.01 -1.20
N VAL A 52 11.56 8.29 -2.19
CA VAL A 52 10.58 7.22 -2.01
C VAL A 52 11.00 5.93 -2.72
N VAL A 53 10.42 4.83 -2.29
CA VAL A 53 10.54 3.51 -2.95
C VAL A 53 9.20 3.09 -3.55
N PRO A 54 9.21 2.26 -4.60
CA PRO A 54 10.33 1.62 -5.26
C PRO A 54 10.99 2.48 -6.36
N THR A 55 12.21 2.08 -6.72
CA THR A 55 12.89 2.52 -7.94
C THR A 55 13.41 1.28 -8.67
N LEU A 56 13.16 1.17 -9.96
CA LEU A 56 13.69 0.10 -10.80
C LEU A 56 14.83 0.63 -11.67
N VAL A 57 15.94 -0.09 -11.76
CA VAL A 57 17.00 0.15 -12.74
C VAL A 57 17.00 -1.01 -13.73
N ALA A 58 16.81 -0.70 -15.01
CA ALA A 58 16.71 -1.65 -16.11
C ALA A 58 17.73 -1.27 -17.21
N GLY A 59 18.77 -2.07 -17.42
CA GLY A 59 19.78 -1.80 -18.44
C GLY A 59 20.51 -0.45 -18.27
N GLY A 60 20.59 0.07 -17.05
CA GLY A 60 21.16 1.39 -16.74
C GLY A 60 20.13 2.53 -16.66
N GLU A 61 18.94 2.33 -17.19
CA GLU A 61 17.85 3.32 -17.16
C GLU A 61 17.06 3.22 -15.84
N VAL A 62 16.66 4.38 -15.29
CA VAL A 62 15.94 4.50 -14.03
C VAL A 62 14.44 4.69 -14.30
N ILE A 63 13.63 3.76 -13.82
CA ILE A 63 12.16 3.82 -13.88
C ILE A 63 11.61 4.06 -12.47
N ARG A 64 10.77 5.08 -12.33
CA ARG A 64 10.12 5.48 -11.08
C ARG A 64 8.61 5.33 -11.20
N GLU A 65 7.88 5.55 -10.09
CA GLU A 65 6.43 5.37 -9.96
C GLU A 65 6.03 3.91 -10.07
N SER A 66 5.54 3.34 -8.97
CA SER A 66 5.26 1.90 -8.87
C SER A 66 4.28 1.37 -9.91
N SER A 67 3.33 2.21 -10.34
CA SER A 67 2.34 1.85 -11.36
C SER A 67 2.96 1.83 -12.76
N ILE A 68 3.87 2.75 -13.06
CA ILE A 68 4.63 2.78 -14.31
C ILE A 68 5.61 1.58 -14.37
N ILE A 69 6.29 1.31 -13.26
CA ILE A 69 7.17 0.12 -13.15
C ILE A 69 6.35 -1.16 -13.38
N ALA A 70 5.14 -1.25 -12.82
CA ALA A 70 4.26 -2.40 -13.00
C ALA A 70 3.84 -2.61 -14.47
N GLU A 71 3.42 -1.55 -15.18
CA GLU A 71 3.09 -1.62 -16.62
C GLU A 71 4.33 -1.98 -17.47
N TYR A 72 5.50 -1.41 -17.15
CA TYR A 72 6.75 -1.74 -17.83
C TYR A 72 7.10 -3.23 -17.69
N LEU A 73 7.07 -3.76 -16.47
CA LEU A 73 7.38 -5.16 -16.21
C LEU A 73 6.37 -6.11 -16.87
N ASP A 74 5.08 -5.76 -16.88
CA ASP A 74 4.07 -6.56 -17.58
C ASP A 74 4.35 -6.61 -19.09
N ALA A 75 4.75 -5.49 -19.68
CA ALA A 75 5.10 -5.42 -21.10
C ALA A 75 6.40 -6.16 -21.47
N CYS A 76 7.35 -6.32 -20.54
CA CYS A 76 8.61 -7.04 -20.79
C CYS A 76 8.43 -8.53 -21.07
N VAL A 77 7.35 -9.17 -20.57
CA VAL A 77 7.12 -10.62 -20.69
C VAL A 77 5.69 -10.86 -21.19
N ALA A 78 5.57 -11.39 -22.39
CA ALA A 78 4.28 -11.61 -23.05
C ALA A 78 3.40 -12.68 -22.38
N THR A 79 4.01 -13.64 -21.68
CA THR A 79 3.26 -14.69 -20.96
C THR A 79 2.55 -14.12 -19.75
N ASN A 80 1.37 -14.69 -19.41
CA ASN A 80 0.54 -14.28 -18.28
C ASN A 80 0.30 -12.75 -18.24
N PRO A 81 -0.31 -12.13 -19.27
CA PRO A 81 -0.51 -10.70 -19.32
C PRO A 81 -1.44 -10.24 -18.18
N LEU A 82 -0.99 -9.23 -17.43
CA LEU A 82 -1.75 -8.59 -16.36
C LEU A 82 -2.54 -7.39 -16.88
N THR A 83 -2.20 -6.91 -18.06
CA THR A 83 -2.98 -5.90 -18.80
C THR A 83 -3.98 -6.62 -19.71
N PRO A 84 -5.29 -6.31 -19.64
CA PRO A 84 -6.28 -6.87 -20.53
C PRO A 84 -6.01 -6.52 -22.00
N ALA A 85 -6.31 -7.44 -22.92
CA ALA A 85 -6.19 -7.17 -24.36
C ALA A 85 -7.30 -6.25 -24.89
N ASP A 86 -8.47 -6.25 -24.26
CA ASP A 86 -9.59 -5.38 -24.62
C ASP A 86 -9.30 -3.93 -24.15
N PRO A 87 -9.37 -2.93 -25.06
CA PRO A 87 -9.08 -1.54 -24.72
C PRO A 87 -9.98 -0.95 -23.62
N LEU A 88 -11.26 -1.32 -23.58
CA LEU A 88 -12.19 -0.83 -22.55
C LEU A 88 -11.80 -1.39 -21.18
N ARG A 89 -11.49 -2.68 -21.10
CA ARG A 89 -11.02 -3.30 -19.84
C ARG A 89 -9.65 -2.76 -19.42
N THR A 90 -8.77 -2.44 -20.36
CA THR A 90 -7.50 -1.76 -20.08
C THR A 90 -7.75 -0.38 -19.46
N ALA A 91 -8.69 0.40 -20.00
CA ALA A 91 -9.07 1.69 -19.41
C ALA A 91 -9.64 1.51 -17.99
N GLN A 92 -10.54 0.55 -17.78
CA GLN A 92 -11.08 0.22 -16.45
C GLN A 92 -9.99 -0.18 -15.45
N MET A 93 -9.03 -1.02 -15.87
CA MET A 93 -7.87 -1.40 -15.06
C MET A 93 -7.05 -0.16 -14.64
N ARG A 94 -6.76 0.74 -15.59
CA ARG A 94 -6.01 1.98 -15.31
C ARG A 94 -6.76 2.94 -14.39
N MET A 95 -8.10 2.96 -14.43
CA MET A 95 -8.91 3.75 -13.49
C MET A 95 -8.71 3.24 -12.04
N TRP A 96 -8.68 1.94 -11.79
CA TRP A 96 -8.36 1.39 -10.47
C TRP A 96 -6.96 1.76 -10.03
N VAL A 97 -5.96 1.58 -10.91
CA VAL A 97 -4.56 1.94 -10.63
C VAL A 97 -4.45 3.43 -10.28
N ARG A 98 -5.10 4.30 -11.06
CA ARG A 98 -5.09 5.74 -10.85
C ARG A 98 -5.71 6.15 -9.51
N ARG A 99 -6.81 5.54 -9.11
CA ARG A 99 -7.42 5.78 -7.79
C ARG A 99 -6.49 5.42 -6.64
N ILE A 100 -5.71 4.34 -6.80
CA ILE A 100 -4.69 4.00 -5.80
C ILE A 100 -3.67 5.12 -5.69
N ASP A 101 -3.12 5.57 -6.81
CA ASP A 101 -2.03 6.56 -6.81
C ASP A 101 -2.49 7.93 -6.30
N ASP A 102 -3.69 8.39 -6.68
CA ASP A 102 -4.19 9.73 -6.35
C ASP A 102 -4.81 9.84 -4.95
N ASP A 103 -5.58 8.81 -4.52
CA ASP A 103 -6.43 8.94 -3.33
C ASP A 103 -6.05 7.96 -2.21
N ILE A 104 -5.73 6.71 -2.56
CA ILE A 104 -5.61 5.66 -1.54
C ILE A 104 -4.21 5.60 -0.96
N HIS A 105 -3.16 5.83 -1.76
CA HIS A 105 -1.78 5.69 -1.28
C HIS A 105 -1.46 6.66 -0.14
N GLY A 106 -1.27 7.93 -0.42
CA GLY A 106 -0.81 8.92 0.58
C GLY A 106 -1.93 9.32 1.54
N ARG A 107 -3.09 9.68 1.00
CA ARG A 107 -4.21 10.29 1.75
C ARG A 107 -5.02 9.30 2.59
N THR A 108 -4.80 8.00 2.42
CA THR A 108 -5.59 6.98 3.12
C THR A 108 -4.68 5.95 3.78
N SER A 109 -3.98 5.11 3.03
CA SER A 109 -3.10 4.07 3.58
C SER A 109 -1.90 4.65 4.33
N GLY A 110 -1.35 5.78 3.85
CA GLY A 110 -0.33 6.54 4.57
C GLY A 110 -0.82 6.99 5.93
N VAL A 111 -2.03 7.55 6.00
CA VAL A 111 -2.66 8.00 7.25
C VAL A 111 -2.82 6.84 8.23
N PHE A 112 -3.30 5.67 7.80
CA PHE A 112 -3.39 4.48 8.67
C PHE A 112 -2.01 4.06 9.21
N THR A 113 -1.02 4.02 8.31
CA THR A 113 0.34 3.66 8.69
C THR A 113 0.91 4.63 9.73
N HIS A 114 0.70 5.94 9.55
CA HIS A 114 1.26 6.95 10.45
C HIS A 114 0.49 7.04 11.77
N ALA A 115 -0.84 6.92 11.77
CA ALA A 115 -1.65 6.95 12.99
C ALA A 115 -1.40 5.75 13.92
N ILE A 116 -1.05 4.60 13.36
CA ILE A 116 -0.94 3.35 14.11
C ILE A 116 0.53 2.94 14.26
N TRP A 117 1.22 2.67 13.15
CA TRP A 117 2.60 2.17 13.17
C TRP A 117 3.62 3.25 13.50
N THR A 118 3.64 4.37 12.75
CA THR A 118 4.64 5.43 12.97
C THR A 118 4.48 6.07 14.33
N ARG A 119 3.24 6.32 14.77
CA ARG A 119 2.96 6.82 16.12
C ARG A 119 3.59 5.93 17.19
N ARG A 120 3.49 4.60 17.06
CA ARG A 120 4.08 3.66 18.02
C ARG A 120 5.61 3.60 17.92
N ALA A 121 6.15 3.61 16.70
CA ALA A 121 7.58 3.48 16.45
C ALA A 121 8.38 4.75 16.74
N VAL A 122 7.78 5.93 16.53
CA VAL A 122 8.45 7.23 16.63
C VAL A 122 7.91 8.03 17.81
N GLY A 123 6.61 7.99 18.09
CA GLY A 123 5.97 8.85 19.09
C GLY A 123 6.38 8.58 20.56
N SER A 124 7.06 7.46 20.83
CA SER A 124 7.64 7.18 22.15
C SER A 124 9.07 7.71 22.33
N ARG A 125 9.65 8.32 21.27
CA ARG A 125 11.00 8.90 21.31
C ARG A 125 11.00 10.26 22.03
N PRO A 126 12.17 10.76 22.47
CA PRO A 126 12.32 12.13 22.93
C PRO A 126 11.82 13.17 21.91
N PRO A 127 11.23 14.30 22.33
CA PRO A 127 10.67 15.31 21.43
C PRO A 127 11.66 15.79 20.35
N GLU A 128 12.94 15.94 20.69
CA GLU A 128 14.00 16.34 19.78
C GLU A 128 14.25 15.30 18.66
N GLU A 129 14.08 14.03 18.93
CA GLU A 129 14.21 12.97 17.93
C GLU A 129 12.98 12.93 17.00
N ILE A 130 11.79 13.20 17.54
CA ILE A 130 10.56 13.33 16.74
C ILE A 130 10.69 14.51 15.79
N GLU A 131 11.13 15.68 16.27
CA GLU A 131 11.34 16.85 15.41
C GLU A 131 12.44 16.62 14.37
N LYS A 132 13.52 15.92 14.71
CA LYS A 132 14.55 15.53 13.75
C LYS A 132 14.00 14.60 12.66
N TYR A 133 13.16 13.64 13.04
CA TYR A 133 12.47 12.75 12.08
C TYR A 133 11.56 13.55 11.14
N LEU A 134 10.78 14.50 11.67
CA LEU A 134 9.89 15.34 10.88
C LEU A 134 10.67 16.29 9.95
N ALA A 135 11.74 16.91 10.45
CA ALA A 135 12.57 17.83 9.68
C ALA A 135 13.29 17.18 8.48
N ALA A 136 13.51 15.84 8.52
CA ALA A 136 14.07 15.10 7.40
C ALA A 136 13.11 14.94 6.20
N LEU A 137 11.81 15.22 6.39
CA LEU A 137 10.81 15.15 5.33
C LEU A 137 10.86 16.44 4.49
N PRO A 138 11.00 16.35 3.15
CA PRO A 138 11.13 17.54 2.30
C PRO A 138 9.84 18.35 2.18
N ASP A 139 8.68 17.70 2.26
CA ASP A 139 7.35 18.30 2.08
C ASP A 139 6.76 18.78 3.42
N GLU A 140 6.36 20.06 3.48
CA GLU A 140 5.80 20.67 4.70
C GLU A 140 4.41 20.10 5.05
N ALA A 141 3.56 19.87 4.06
CA ALA A 141 2.23 19.29 4.30
C ALA A 141 2.34 17.86 4.83
N GLU A 142 3.32 17.08 4.37
CA GLU A 142 3.62 15.76 4.89
C GLU A 142 4.17 15.82 6.32
N ARG A 143 5.00 16.82 6.65
CA ARG A 143 5.48 17.03 8.04
C ARG A 143 4.33 17.32 9.00
N GLU A 144 3.42 18.22 8.59
CA GLU A 144 2.23 18.55 9.41
C GLU A 144 1.30 17.35 9.56
N LEU A 145 1.06 16.60 8.48
CA LEU A 145 0.26 15.38 8.53
C LEU A 145 0.84 14.38 9.53
N ARG A 146 2.13 14.10 9.46
CA ARG A 146 2.78 13.14 10.38
C ARG A 146 2.83 13.65 11.81
N ARG A 147 3.07 14.94 12.02
CA ARG A 147 3.02 15.56 13.36
C ARG A 147 1.65 15.35 14.00
N ASP A 148 0.57 15.64 13.28
CA ASP A 148 -0.80 15.43 13.77
C ASP A 148 -1.06 13.95 14.08
N LEU A 149 -0.70 13.03 13.17
CA LEU A 149 -0.96 11.61 13.36
C LEU A 149 -0.10 10.97 14.46
N ILE A 150 1.13 11.44 14.66
CA ILE A 150 1.96 11.03 15.79
C ILE A 150 1.35 11.51 17.12
N ALA A 151 0.86 12.73 17.17
CA ALA A 151 0.24 13.30 18.38
C ALA A 151 -1.13 12.67 18.68
N ASN A 152 -2.03 12.63 17.70
CA ASN A 152 -3.46 12.34 17.90
C ASN A 152 -3.85 10.90 17.46
N GLY A 153 -3.06 10.23 16.60
CA GLY A 153 -3.35 8.87 16.15
C GLY A 153 -4.74 8.72 15.54
N VAL A 154 -5.47 7.74 16.01
CA VAL A 154 -6.84 7.41 15.53
C VAL A 154 -7.89 8.47 15.94
N ALA A 155 -7.58 9.35 16.89
CA ALA A 155 -8.45 10.47 17.26
C ALA A 155 -8.33 11.66 16.30
N SER A 156 -7.35 11.67 15.38
CA SER A 156 -7.21 12.71 14.38
C SER A 156 -8.41 12.75 13.43
N PRO A 157 -8.97 13.94 13.10
CA PRO A 157 -9.96 14.07 12.04
C PRO A 157 -9.46 13.56 10.66
N ARG A 158 -8.16 13.62 10.44
CA ARG A 158 -7.53 13.07 9.21
C ARG A 158 -7.67 11.55 9.13
N PHE A 159 -7.63 10.86 10.29
CA PHE A 159 -7.86 9.43 10.36
C PHE A 159 -9.32 9.08 10.03
N ALA A 160 -10.29 9.77 10.60
CA ALA A 160 -11.71 9.58 10.28
C ALA A 160 -12.00 9.83 8.78
N ALA A 161 -11.43 10.89 8.20
CA ALA A 161 -11.55 11.17 6.77
C ALA A 161 -10.92 10.06 5.90
N ALA A 162 -9.80 9.48 6.32
CA ALA A 162 -9.18 8.34 5.63
C ALA A 162 -10.05 7.07 5.74
N VAL A 163 -10.66 6.80 6.89
CA VAL A 163 -11.61 5.69 7.09
C VAL A 163 -12.82 5.85 6.16
N ALA A 164 -13.42 7.05 6.08
CA ALA A 164 -14.53 7.32 5.17
C ALA A 164 -14.16 7.09 3.70
N ARG A 165 -12.97 7.54 3.29
CA ARG A 165 -12.46 7.38 1.92
C ARG A 165 -12.19 5.91 1.58
N MET A 166 -11.54 5.17 2.48
CA MET A 166 -11.33 3.74 2.30
C MET A 166 -12.64 2.97 2.24
N GLY A 167 -13.59 3.29 3.09
CA GLY A 167 -14.91 2.68 3.08
C GLY A 167 -15.67 2.91 1.76
N ALA A 168 -15.55 4.11 1.14
CA ALA A 168 -16.11 4.38 -0.19
C ALA A 168 -15.42 3.53 -1.26
N PHE A 169 -14.08 3.50 -1.24
CA PHE A 169 -13.30 2.69 -2.15
C PHE A 169 -13.65 1.19 -2.09
N LEU A 170 -13.77 0.65 -0.88
CA LEU A 170 -14.16 -0.75 -0.67
C LEU A 170 -15.61 -1.04 -1.10
N SER A 171 -16.54 -0.07 -1.03
CA SER A 171 -17.91 -0.22 -1.55
C SER A 171 -17.91 -0.31 -3.07
N ASP A 172 -17.06 0.46 -3.76
CA ASP A 172 -16.92 0.34 -5.22
C ASP A 172 -16.26 -1.00 -5.61
N MET A 173 -15.29 -1.47 -4.82
CA MET A 173 -14.72 -2.82 -4.99
C MET A 173 -15.79 -3.90 -4.82
N GLU A 174 -16.63 -3.81 -3.77
CA GLU A 174 -17.72 -4.76 -3.53
C GLU A 174 -18.66 -4.82 -4.74
N THR A 175 -19.03 -3.66 -5.29
CA THR A 175 -19.87 -3.57 -6.49
C THR A 175 -19.21 -4.22 -7.71
N ALA A 176 -17.92 -4.03 -7.92
CA ALA A 176 -17.20 -4.65 -9.02
C ALA A 176 -17.08 -6.17 -8.85
N LEU A 177 -16.67 -6.60 -7.64
CA LEU A 177 -16.41 -7.99 -7.30
C LEU A 177 -17.67 -8.85 -7.16
N SER A 178 -18.85 -8.24 -6.93
CA SER A 178 -20.13 -8.96 -6.97
C SER A 178 -20.53 -9.40 -8.39
N ARG A 179 -19.85 -8.89 -9.42
CA ARG A 179 -20.13 -9.15 -10.84
C ARG A 179 -19.08 -9.97 -11.55
N SER A 180 -17.90 -10.11 -10.96
CA SER A 180 -16.76 -10.79 -11.57
C SER A 180 -15.75 -11.26 -10.51
N ALA A 181 -14.92 -12.24 -10.87
CA ALA A 181 -13.93 -12.81 -9.95
C ALA A 181 -12.84 -11.81 -9.53
N TRP A 182 -12.49 -10.85 -10.38
CA TRP A 182 -11.44 -9.85 -10.16
C TRP A 182 -11.97 -8.45 -10.49
N LEU A 183 -11.24 -7.42 -10.12
CA LEU A 183 -11.69 -6.02 -10.26
C LEU A 183 -12.04 -5.64 -11.70
N VAL A 184 -11.45 -6.31 -12.69
CA VAL A 184 -11.70 -6.08 -14.12
C VAL A 184 -11.96 -7.40 -14.84
N GLY A 185 -13.04 -8.08 -14.45
CA GLY A 185 -13.51 -9.32 -15.11
C GLY A 185 -12.93 -10.60 -14.48
N GLU A 186 -12.68 -11.63 -15.31
CA GLU A 186 -12.43 -12.99 -14.83
C GLU A 186 -10.93 -13.30 -14.61
N ARG A 187 -10.04 -12.36 -14.88
CA ARG A 187 -8.59 -12.55 -14.76
C ARG A 187 -7.99 -11.55 -13.79
N PHE A 188 -6.98 -11.99 -13.04
CA PHE A 188 -6.13 -11.15 -12.21
C PHE A 188 -5.36 -10.16 -13.11
N THR A 189 -5.44 -8.87 -12.80
CA THR A 189 -4.88 -7.79 -13.61
C THR A 189 -4.03 -6.84 -12.77
N LEU A 190 -3.39 -5.84 -13.42
CA LEU A 190 -2.69 -4.77 -12.71
C LEU A 190 -3.62 -3.95 -11.80
N ALA A 191 -4.94 -3.97 -11.99
CA ALA A 191 -5.89 -3.40 -11.03
C ALA A 191 -5.82 -4.12 -9.68
N ASP A 192 -5.87 -5.46 -9.71
CA ASP A 192 -5.81 -6.29 -8.51
C ASP A 192 -4.42 -6.19 -7.85
N VAL A 193 -3.36 -6.20 -8.65
CA VAL A 193 -1.98 -5.97 -8.18
C VAL A 193 -1.86 -4.63 -7.46
N ALA A 194 -2.42 -3.57 -8.04
CA ALA A 194 -2.35 -2.23 -7.47
C ALA A 194 -3.11 -2.12 -6.14
N VAL A 195 -4.26 -2.78 -6.02
CA VAL A 195 -5.18 -2.68 -4.88
C VAL A 195 -4.76 -3.59 -3.72
N ALA A 196 -4.23 -4.79 -4.00
CA ALA A 196 -3.97 -5.81 -3.00
C ALA A 196 -3.14 -5.34 -1.79
N PRO A 197 -2.01 -4.62 -1.94
CA PRO A 197 -1.23 -4.16 -0.79
C PRO A 197 -1.98 -3.21 0.14
N TYR A 198 -2.97 -2.48 -0.38
CA TYR A 198 -3.73 -1.50 0.41
C TYR A 198 -4.85 -2.14 1.20
N VAL A 199 -5.54 -3.14 0.64
CA VAL A 199 -6.54 -3.91 1.39
C VAL A 199 -5.85 -4.79 2.45
N LEU A 200 -4.68 -5.36 2.14
CA LEU A 200 -3.83 -6.02 3.13
C LEU A 200 -3.44 -5.08 4.28
N ARG A 201 -3.04 -3.84 3.98
CA ARG A 201 -2.70 -2.84 4.98
C ARG A 201 -3.89 -2.52 5.90
N VAL A 202 -5.10 -2.40 5.36
CA VAL A 202 -6.35 -2.26 6.15
C VAL A 202 -6.47 -3.42 7.14
N SER A 203 -6.25 -4.66 6.69
CA SER A 203 -6.28 -5.84 7.55
C SER A 203 -5.18 -5.80 8.62
N ASP A 204 -3.94 -5.51 8.22
CA ASP A 204 -2.77 -5.56 9.12
C ASP A 204 -2.73 -4.42 10.15
N THR A 205 -3.51 -3.36 9.94
CA THR A 205 -3.60 -2.20 10.85
C THR A 205 -4.88 -2.20 11.71
N GLY A 206 -5.61 -3.31 11.77
CA GLY A 206 -6.78 -3.44 12.65
C GLY A 206 -8.08 -2.86 12.09
N LEU A 207 -8.09 -2.43 10.80
CA LEU A 207 -9.27 -1.85 10.14
C LEU A 207 -10.08 -2.90 9.35
N SER A 208 -9.86 -4.20 9.58
CA SER A 208 -10.61 -5.27 8.88
C SER A 208 -12.12 -5.18 9.03
N GLY A 209 -12.63 -4.51 10.08
CA GLY A 209 -14.04 -4.19 10.24
C GLY A 209 -14.64 -3.37 9.09
N LEU A 210 -13.83 -2.74 8.23
CA LEU A 210 -14.31 -2.06 7.02
C LEU A 210 -14.86 -3.00 5.95
N PHE A 211 -14.44 -4.27 5.92
CA PHE A 211 -14.92 -5.24 4.94
C PHE A 211 -15.31 -6.60 5.56
N GLY A 212 -14.87 -6.88 6.77
CA GLY A 212 -15.25 -8.08 7.54
C GLY A 212 -16.68 -8.02 8.10
N GLU A 213 -17.02 -9.05 8.91
CA GLU A 213 -18.31 -9.13 9.61
C GLU A 213 -19.53 -9.05 8.67
N GLY A 214 -19.39 -9.56 7.43
CA GLY A 214 -20.46 -9.57 6.44
C GLY A 214 -20.72 -8.22 5.74
N ARG A 215 -19.91 -7.18 6.00
CA ARG A 215 -20.12 -5.84 5.43
C ARG A 215 -19.82 -5.76 3.93
N ARG A 216 -18.74 -6.41 3.50
CA ARG A 216 -18.30 -6.46 2.10
C ARG A 216 -17.73 -7.84 1.78
N PRO A 217 -18.60 -8.84 1.65
CA PRO A 217 -18.19 -10.24 1.50
C PRO A 217 -17.40 -10.50 0.22
N ALA A 218 -17.72 -9.83 -0.90
CA ALA A 218 -16.98 -10.02 -2.14
C ALA A 218 -15.54 -9.47 -2.04
N VAL A 219 -15.30 -8.38 -1.29
CA VAL A 219 -13.96 -7.89 -0.98
C VAL A 219 -13.20 -8.89 -0.10
N ALA A 220 -13.85 -9.44 0.92
CA ALA A 220 -13.23 -10.43 1.80
C ALA A 220 -12.81 -11.69 1.00
N ASP A 221 -13.70 -12.21 0.17
CA ASP A 221 -13.44 -13.37 -0.69
C ASP A 221 -12.35 -13.09 -1.73
N TRP A 222 -12.33 -11.89 -2.29
CA TRP A 222 -11.27 -11.46 -3.21
C TRP A 222 -9.91 -11.43 -2.51
N LEU A 223 -9.84 -10.90 -1.29
CA LEU A 223 -8.60 -10.87 -0.52
C LEU A 223 -8.08 -12.28 -0.21
N GLU A 224 -8.96 -13.22 0.10
CA GLU A 224 -8.57 -14.63 0.28
C GLU A 224 -8.07 -15.27 -1.02
N ARG A 225 -8.66 -14.92 -2.18
CA ARG A 225 -8.13 -15.37 -3.48
C ARG A 225 -6.75 -14.78 -3.76
N VAL A 226 -6.51 -13.51 -3.43
CA VAL A 226 -5.18 -12.87 -3.53
C VAL A 226 -4.16 -13.60 -2.67
N ARG A 227 -4.50 -13.89 -1.39
CA ARG A 227 -3.61 -14.61 -0.46
C ARG A 227 -3.24 -16.02 -0.91
N LYS A 228 -4.11 -16.69 -1.66
CA LYS A 228 -3.89 -18.03 -2.20
C LYS A 228 -3.02 -18.06 -3.47
N ARG A 229 -2.69 -16.91 -4.04
CA ARG A 229 -1.80 -16.86 -5.22
C ARG A 229 -0.36 -17.18 -4.82
N PRO A 230 0.38 -17.97 -5.61
CA PRO A 230 1.79 -18.23 -5.34
C PRO A 230 2.63 -16.95 -5.26
N SER A 231 2.27 -15.93 -6.05
CA SER A 231 2.91 -14.60 -6.03
C SER A 231 2.76 -13.87 -4.69
N PHE A 232 1.71 -14.13 -3.93
CA PHE A 232 1.51 -13.51 -2.62
C PHE A 232 2.62 -13.90 -1.64
N GLU A 233 2.93 -15.18 -1.56
CA GLU A 233 4.00 -15.67 -0.67
C GLU A 233 5.35 -15.08 -1.07
N SER A 234 5.74 -15.22 -2.34
CA SER A 234 7.06 -14.78 -2.81
C SER A 234 7.24 -13.27 -2.89
N ALA A 235 6.17 -12.50 -3.11
CA ALA A 235 6.26 -11.04 -3.27
C ALA A 235 5.96 -10.25 -2.00
N ILE A 236 5.19 -10.80 -1.06
CA ILE A 236 4.73 -10.09 0.13
C ILE A 236 5.13 -10.81 1.40
N ALA A 237 4.64 -12.04 1.65
CA ALA A 237 4.79 -12.69 2.94
C ALA A 237 6.26 -13.01 3.26
N ALA A 238 7.02 -13.53 2.32
CA ALA A 238 8.44 -13.88 2.50
C ALA A 238 9.35 -12.67 2.80
N TRP A 239 8.91 -11.45 2.47
CA TRP A 239 9.69 -10.22 2.68
C TRP A 239 9.48 -9.60 4.05
N ILE A 240 8.38 -9.92 4.73
CA ILE A 240 8.03 -9.28 6.00
C ILE A 240 8.40 -10.21 7.15
N PRO A 241 9.39 -9.86 7.98
CA PRO A 241 9.73 -10.65 9.15
C PRO A 241 8.52 -10.89 10.05
N ALA A 242 8.28 -12.13 10.48
CA ALA A 242 7.14 -12.49 11.31
C ALA A 242 7.00 -11.63 12.58
N PRO A 243 8.07 -11.28 13.32
CA PRO A 243 7.97 -10.38 14.47
C PRO A 243 7.44 -9.00 14.12
N LEU A 244 7.82 -8.47 12.94
CA LEU A 244 7.36 -7.16 12.47
C LEU A 244 5.87 -7.16 12.13
N MET A 245 5.41 -8.22 11.47
CA MET A 245 3.99 -8.40 11.17
C MET A 245 3.16 -8.58 12.45
N THR A 246 3.64 -9.37 13.40
CA THR A 246 3.01 -9.54 14.69
C THR A 246 2.90 -8.23 15.45
N ALA A 247 3.96 -7.42 15.47
CA ALA A 247 3.94 -6.09 16.09
C ALA A 247 2.92 -5.16 15.42
N MET A 248 2.85 -5.14 14.08
CA MET A 248 1.90 -4.29 13.35
C MET A 248 0.45 -4.63 13.70
N ARG A 249 0.11 -5.92 13.73
CA ARG A 249 -1.23 -6.39 14.09
C ARG A 249 -1.57 -6.08 15.54
N SER A 250 -0.65 -6.35 16.46
CA SER A 250 -0.88 -6.06 17.88
C SER A 250 -1.13 -4.56 18.16
N PHE A 251 -0.54 -3.67 17.39
CA PHE A 251 -0.80 -2.23 17.52
C PHE A 251 -2.22 -1.87 17.05
N GLY A 252 -2.69 -2.47 15.95
CA GLY A 252 -4.07 -2.33 15.49
C GLY A 252 -5.07 -2.92 16.49
N ASP A 253 -4.79 -4.10 17.01
CA ASP A 253 -5.64 -4.78 17.99
C ASP A 253 -5.79 -3.97 19.29
N ALA A 254 -4.71 -3.35 19.76
CA ALA A 254 -4.73 -2.49 20.93
C ALA A 254 -5.63 -1.24 20.77
N LEU A 255 -5.90 -0.82 19.53
CA LEU A 255 -6.75 0.33 19.18
C LEU A 255 -8.11 -0.11 18.62
N SER A 256 -8.46 -1.39 18.73
CA SER A 256 -9.62 -1.96 18.06
C SER A 256 -10.96 -1.34 18.47
N ALA A 257 -11.12 -0.91 19.72
CA ALA A 257 -12.34 -0.26 20.20
C ALA A 257 -12.51 1.13 19.57
N GLU A 258 -11.46 1.94 19.58
CA GLU A 258 -11.43 3.28 19.01
C GLU A 258 -11.59 3.23 17.48
N ILE A 259 -10.92 2.30 16.82
CA ILE A 259 -11.05 2.10 15.36
C ILE A 259 -12.49 1.72 14.99
N ARG A 260 -13.11 0.79 15.72
CA ARG A 260 -14.53 0.43 15.50
C ARG A 260 -15.47 1.62 15.69
N ALA A 261 -15.24 2.45 16.71
CA ALA A 261 -16.04 3.65 16.92
C ALA A 261 -15.92 4.63 15.75
N VAL A 262 -14.71 4.85 15.23
CA VAL A 262 -14.49 5.71 14.06
C VAL A 262 -15.16 5.13 12.81
N ILE A 263 -15.06 3.81 12.57
CA ILE A 263 -15.72 3.14 11.44
C ILE A 263 -17.24 3.34 11.55
N ALA A 264 -17.84 3.07 12.72
CA ALA A 264 -19.28 3.22 12.92
C ALA A 264 -19.76 4.65 12.70
N ALA A 265 -19.04 5.65 13.24
CA ALA A 265 -19.36 7.06 13.06
C ALA A 265 -19.28 7.49 11.58
N THR A 266 -18.27 7.04 10.84
CA THR A 266 -18.10 7.39 9.42
C THR A 266 -19.13 6.69 8.51
N GLU A 267 -19.62 5.52 8.87
CA GLU A 267 -20.67 4.83 8.11
C GLU A 267 -22.06 5.39 8.39
N ALA A 268 -22.35 5.83 9.62
CA ALA A 268 -23.60 6.49 9.96
C ALA A 268 -23.76 7.89 9.31
N ALA A 269 -22.65 8.52 8.93
CA ALA A 269 -22.67 9.84 8.27
C ALA A 269 -22.82 9.76 6.73
N ARG A 270 -22.93 8.55 6.15
CA ARG A 270 -23.14 8.29 4.71
C ARG A 270 -24.60 8.09 4.38
#